data_7eb2be694001a8e7a5b453429ffe0b67
#
_entry.id   7eb2be694001a8e7a5b453429ffe0b67
#
_cell.length_a   1.000
_cell.length_b   1.000
_cell.length_c   1.000
_cell.angle_alpha   90.00
_cell.angle_beta   90.00
_cell.angle_gamma   90.00
#
_symmetry.space_group_name_H-M   'P 1'
#
loop_
_entity.id
_entity.type
_entity.pdbx_description
1 polymer ?
#
loop_
_entity_poly.entity_id
_entity_poly.type
_entity_poly.pdbx_seq_one_letter_code
_entity_poly.pdbx_strand_id
1 'polypeptide(L)'
;MRRIVNKKLVIATHNTGKLHEINTLIAPFGLTTLSAKELSLPEPKETGTTFEENAYIKAFAAAKTTQLPALSDDSGLEIDALGGAPGVYTADWAIQPNGTRNFLKAMQKIEDELQKIGALEKSQRKCRFISVICVAWPDGYADYFHGSIEGTFIWPPRGDKGFGFDPIFLPDGYENTFGEMSTEQKHGWKLNDKTPLSHRSRAFKLFVENFWAP
;
A
#
# COMPACT_ATOMS: atom_id res chain seq x y z
N MET A 1 11.43 -15.40 -13.09
CA MET A 1 11.48 -14.80 -11.74
C MET A 1 12.58 -15.41 -10.90
N ARG A 2 13.26 -14.58 -10.12
CA ARG A 2 14.36 -15.03 -9.26
C ARG A 2 13.81 -15.49 -7.91
N ARG A 3 14.23 -16.66 -7.41
CA ARG A 3 13.78 -17.19 -6.12
C ARG A 3 14.52 -16.56 -4.95
N ILE A 4 13.85 -16.39 -3.81
CA ILE A 4 14.45 -15.95 -2.55
C ILE A 4 15.17 -17.16 -1.92
N VAL A 5 16.49 -17.18 -2.05
CA VAL A 5 17.34 -18.21 -1.45
C VAL A 5 17.49 -17.92 0.05
N ASN A 6 17.60 -18.96 0.89
CA ASN A 6 17.75 -18.84 2.35
C ASN A 6 16.55 -18.29 3.14
N LYS A 7 15.39 -18.10 2.50
CA LYS A 7 14.15 -17.67 3.14
C LYS A 7 14.27 -16.39 3.99
N LYS A 8 15.26 -15.54 3.72
CA LYS A 8 15.45 -14.23 4.38
C LYS A 8 15.01 -13.12 3.45
N LEU A 9 14.19 -12.20 3.96
CA LEU A 9 13.64 -11.08 3.23
C LEU A 9 13.65 -9.83 4.09
N VAL A 10 14.23 -8.75 3.59
CA VAL A 10 14.18 -7.45 4.26
C VAL A 10 12.86 -6.76 3.89
N ILE A 11 12.13 -6.25 4.88
CA ILE A 11 10.93 -5.44 4.67
C ILE A 11 11.33 -3.97 4.74
N ALA A 12 11.46 -3.35 3.56
CA ALA A 12 11.98 -2.00 3.38
C ALA A 12 10.86 -0.95 3.53
N THR A 13 10.27 -0.87 4.72
CA THR A 13 9.28 0.16 5.07
C THR A 13 9.52 0.71 6.48
N HIS A 14 9.32 2.03 6.64
CA HIS A 14 9.31 2.72 7.94
C HIS A 14 7.89 2.97 8.45
N ASN A 15 6.89 2.67 7.63
CA ASN A 15 5.48 2.75 8.04
C ASN A 15 5.09 1.51 8.85
N THR A 16 4.81 1.70 10.14
CA THR A 16 4.48 0.60 11.07
C THR A 16 3.19 -0.14 10.70
N GLY A 17 2.20 0.57 10.13
CA GLY A 17 0.96 -0.05 9.65
C GLY A 17 1.22 -1.00 8.49
N LYS A 18 1.96 -0.53 7.47
CA LYS A 18 2.37 -1.37 6.33
C LYS A 18 3.21 -2.57 6.79
N LEU A 19 4.17 -2.36 7.71
CA LEU A 19 5.02 -3.43 8.23
C LEU A 19 4.18 -4.52 8.91
N HIS A 20 3.19 -4.12 9.73
CA HIS A 20 2.30 -5.06 10.40
C HIS A 20 1.48 -5.88 9.39
N GLU A 21 0.88 -5.22 8.40
CA GLU A 21 0.10 -5.90 7.36
C GLU A 21 0.95 -6.87 6.53
N ILE A 22 2.14 -6.44 6.08
CA ILE A 22 3.06 -7.29 5.32
C ILE A 22 3.52 -8.50 6.14
N ASN A 23 3.88 -8.31 7.41
CA ASN A 23 4.27 -9.42 8.29
C ASN A 23 3.13 -10.43 8.49
N THR A 24 1.89 -9.95 8.64
CA THR A 24 0.71 -10.81 8.75
C THR A 24 0.51 -11.64 7.48
N LEU A 25 0.68 -11.02 6.31
CA LEU A 25 0.55 -11.70 5.02
C LEU A 25 1.68 -12.71 4.76
N ILE A 26 2.91 -12.42 5.21
CA ILE A 26 4.09 -13.28 5.01
C ILE A 26 4.15 -14.46 5.99
N ALA A 27 3.61 -14.31 7.21
CA ALA A 27 3.75 -15.30 8.28
C ALA A 27 3.45 -16.75 7.87
N PRO A 28 2.42 -17.06 7.05
CA PRO A 28 2.11 -18.43 6.65
C PRO A 28 3.19 -19.11 5.78
N PHE A 29 4.12 -18.35 5.18
CA PHE A 29 5.06 -18.84 4.17
C PHE A 29 6.45 -19.18 4.72
N GLY A 30 6.66 -19.05 6.03
CA GLY A 30 7.91 -19.46 6.68
C GLY A 30 9.13 -18.66 6.25
N LEU A 31 8.94 -17.39 5.84
CA LEU A 31 10.01 -16.44 5.62
C LEU A 31 10.49 -15.83 6.93
N THR A 32 11.79 -15.69 7.07
CA THR A 32 12.39 -14.86 8.10
C THR A 32 12.44 -13.41 7.60
N THR A 33 11.61 -12.55 8.14
CA THR A 33 11.59 -11.12 7.80
C THR A 33 12.51 -10.33 8.73
N LEU A 34 13.17 -9.32 8.17
CA LEU A 34 14.00 -8.34 8.89
C LEU A 34 13.45 -6.96 8.53
N SER A 35 13.03 -6.17 9.49
CA SER A 35 12.52 -4.83 9.20
C SER A 35 13.65 -3.81 8.97
N ALA A 36 13.35 -2.76 8.21
CA ALA A 36 14.27 -1.64 8.01
C ALA A 36 14.71 -1.01 9.35
N LYS A 37 13.80 -0.95 10.33
CA LYS A 37 14.07 -0.42 11.67
C LYS A 37 15.06 -1.28 12.46
N GLU A 38 14.87 -2.61 12.47
CA GLU A 38 15.80 -3.55 13.14
C GLU A 38 17.20 -3.48 12.55
N LEU A 39 17.30 -3.22 11.24
CA LEU A 39 18.57 -3.10 10.53
C LEU A 39 19.11 -1.66 10.52
N SER A 40 18.46 -0.72 11.20
CA SER A 40 18.81 0.71 11.22
C SER A 40 19.05 1.30 9.83
N LEU A 41 18.24 0.87 8.84
CA LEU A 41 18.34 1.38 7.48
C LEU A 41 17.77 2.80 7.40
N PRO A 42 18.41 3.71 6.65
CA PRO A 42 17.84 5.02 6.40
C PRO A 42 16.61 4.91 5.50
N GLU A 43 15.65 5.82 5.66
CA GLU A 43 14.53 5.98 4.74
C GLU A 43 15.01 6.74 3.48
N PRO A 44 15.01 6.11 2.30
CA PRO A 44 15.42 6.80 1.10
C PRO A 44 14.37 7.83 0.69
N LYS A 45 14.83 8.93 0.07
CA LYS A 45 13.90 9.92 -0.50
C LYS A 45 13.19 9.31 -1.71
N GLU A 46 11.87 9.33 -1.67
CA GLU A 46 11.03 8.93 -2.80
C GLU A 46 11.02 10.05 -3.84
N THR A 47 11.63 9.79 -4.99
CA THR A 47 11.75 10.77 -6.10
C THR A 47 11.07 10.30 -7.36
N GLY A 48 10.44 9.13 -7.32
CA GLY A 48 9.67 8.56 -8.42
C GLY A 48 8.35 9.27 -8.65
N THR A 49 7.86 9.16 -9.85
CA THR A 49 6.56 9.70 -10.30
C THR A 49 5.50 8.61 -10.44
N THR A 50 5.91 7.34 -10.28
CA THR A 50 5.05 6.17 -10.28
C THR A 50 5.21 5.36 -8.99
N PHE A 51 4.23 4.53 -8.67
CA PHE A 51 4.30 3.61 -7.53
C PHE A 51 5.45 2.60 -7.68
N GLU A 52 5.72 2.14 -8.92
CA GLU A 52 6.82 1.23 -9.23
C GLU A 52 8.18 1.85 -8.92
N GLU A 53 8.40 3.10 -9.37
CA GLU A 53 9.65 3.81 -9.13
C GLU A 53 9.91 3.99 -7.64
N ASN A 54 8.91 4.42 -6.87
CA ASN A 54 9.06 4.62 -5.43
C ASN A 54 9.22 3.29 -4.68
N ALA A 55 8.49 2.24 -5.07
CA ALA A 55 8.69 0.91 -4.52
C ALA A 55 10.11 0.40 -4.80
N TYR A 56 10.61 0.57 -6.03
CA TYR A 56 11.97 0.18 -6.39
C TYR A 56 13.04 0.93 -5.58
N ILE A 57 12.93 2.25 -5.46
CA ILE A 57 13.88 3.07 -4.70
C ILE A 57 14.04 2.52 -3.27
N LYS A 58 12.93 2.22 -2.61
CA LYS A 58 12.95 1.67 -1.24
C LYS A 58 13.55 0.27 -1.18
N ALA A 59 13.06 -0.63 -2.04
CA ALA A 59 13.51 -2.03 -2.05
C ALA A 59 14.99 -2.14 -2.41
N PHE A 60 15.43 -1.46 -3.47
CA PHE A 60 16.81 -1.53 -3.94
C PHE A 60 17.81 -0.91 -2.95
N ALA A 61 17.47 0.22 -2.33
CA ALA A 61 18.33 0.81 -1.29
C ALA A 61 18.57 -0.17 -0.13
N ALA A 62 17.52 -0.84 0.34
CA ALA A 62 17.62 -1.85 1.38
C ALA A 62 18.41 -3.09 0.91
N ALA A 63 18.11 -3.61 -0.29
CA ALA A 63 18.80 -4.77 -0.84
C ALA A 63 20.30 -4.52 -1.03
N LYS A 64 20.66 -3.36 -1.55
CA LYS A 64 22.07 -2.96 -1.76
C LYS A 64 22.84 -2.83 -0.44
N THR A 65 22.20 -2.29 0.59
CA THR A 65 22.84 -2.11 1.90
C THR A 65 23.01 -3.43 2.64
N THR A 66 21.97 -4.29 2.62
CA THR A 66 21.94 -5.54 3.41
C THR A 66 22.54 -6.73 2.69
N GLN A 67 22.74 -6.65 1.38
CA GLN A 67 23.14 -7.75 0.51
C GLN A 67 22.13 -8.93 0.54
N LEU A 68 20.86 -8.64 0.86
CA LEU A 68 19.74 -9.56 0.90
C LEU A 68 18.64 -9.09 -0.05
N PRO A 69 17.76 -9.99 -0.54
CA PRO A 69 16.54 -9.56 -1.19
C PRO A 69 15.72 -8.67 -0.27
N ALA A 70 15.13 -7.60 -0.82
CA ALA A 70 14.30 -6.69 -0.04
C ALA A 70 12.97 -6.44 -0.74
N LEU A 71 11.90 -6.42 0.05
CA LEU A 71 10.55 -6.13 -0.37
C LEU A 71 10.16 -4.74 0.15
N SER A 72 9.59 -3.94 -0.73
CA SER A 72 8.91 -2.72 -0.35
C SER A 72 7.49 -2.68 -0.93
N ASP A 73 6.67 -1.80 -0.39
CA ASP A 73 5.35 -1.46 -0.91
C ASP A 73 5.28 0.06 -1.13
N ASP A 74 4.84 0.45 -2.31
CA ASP A 74 4.32 1.79 -2.53
C ASP A 74 2.84 1.73 -2.84
N SER A 75 2.06 2.61 -2.21
CA SER A 75 0.60 2.52 -2.27
C SER A 75 -0.05 3.88 -2.09
N GLY A 76 -1.18 4.06 -2.72
CA GLY A 76 -1.91 5.30 -2.66
C GLY A 76 -3.36 5.17 -3.06
N LEU A 77 -4.06 6.30 -2.92
CA LEU A 77 -5.43 6.51 -3.32
C LEU A 77 -5.45 7.32 -4.62
N GLU A 78 -6.13 6.82 -5.63
CA GLU A 78 -6.43 7.57 -6.85
C GLU A 78 -7.92 7.88 -6.91
N ILE A 79 -8.26 9.12 -7.30
CA ILE A 79 -9.64 9.59 -7.47
C ILE A 79 -9.83 10.04 -8.91
N ASP A 80 -10.74 9.40 -9.63
CA ASP A 80 -10.93 9.59 -11.07
C ASP A 80 -11.25 11.06 -11.41
N ALA A 81 -12.17 11.67 -10.65
CA ALA A 81 -12.59 13.06 -10.85
C ALA A 81 -11.46 14.09 -10.61
N LEU A 82 -10.39 13.69 -9.89
CA LEU A 82 -9.21 14.52 -9.66
C LEU A 82 -8.03 14.12 -10.56
N GLY A 83 -8.29 13.43 -11.66
CA GLY A 83 -7.26 12.98 -12.60
C GLY A 83 -6.26 12.00 -11.99
N GLY A 84 -6.68 11.19 -11.01
CA GLY A 84 -5.85 10.25 -10.29
C GLY A 84 -5.15 10.80 -9.05
N ALA A 85 -5.30 12.10 -8.75
CA ALA A 85 -4.76 12.66 -7.50
C ALA A 85 -5.50 12.08 -6.27
N PRO A 86 -4.82 11.93 -5.12
CA PRO A 86 -3.40 12.25 -4.84
C PRO A 86 -2.37 11.28 -5.42
N GLY A 87 -2.73 10.05 -5.81
CA GLY A 87 -1.83 9.08 -6.44
C GLY A 87 -0.60 8.77 -5.57
N VAL A 88 0.59 8.83 -6.15
CA VAL A 88 1.87 8.60 -5.44
C VAL A 88 2.10 9.57 -4.28
N TYR A 89 1.45 10.74 -4.30
CA TYR A 89 1.54 11.76 -3.25
C TYR A 89 0.53 11.59 -2.13
N THR A 90 -0.12 10.43 -2.04
CA THR A 90 -1.18 10.14 -1.05
C THR A 90 -0.73 10.44 0.38
N ALA A 91 0.47 10.04 0.77
CA ALA A 91 1.01 10.31 2.09
C ALA A 91 1.41 11.79 2.29
N ASP A 92 1.86 12.45 1.22
CA ASP A 92 2.31 13.84 1.24
C ASP A 92 1.14 14.81 1.47
N TRP A 93 -0.05 14.47 0.95
CA TRP A 93 -1.24 15.28 1.21
C TRP A 93 -1.60 15.39 2.69
N ALA A 94 -1.16 14.46 3.51
CA ALA A 94 -1.35 14.50 4.95
C ALA A 94 -0.29 15.31 5.70
N ILE A 95 0.84 15.68 5.06
CA ILE A 95 1.93 16.42 5.71
C ILE A 95 1.47 17.84 6.06
N GLN A 96 1.65 18.21 7.31
CA GLN A 96 1.37 19.55 7.81
C GLN A 96 2.66 20.41 7.78
N PRO A 97 2.54 21.75 7.86
CA PRO A 97 3.70 22.65 7.87
C PRO A 97 4.75 22.34 8.97
N ASN A 98 4.33 21.71 10.05
CA ASN A 98 5.23 21.28 11.13
C ASN A 98 5.85 19.89 10.91
N GLY A 99 5.65 19.27 9.73
CA GLY A 99 6.16 17.95 9.37
C GLY A 99 5.35 16.76 9.90
N THR A 100 4.31 16.99 10.72
CA THR A 100 3.43 15.90 11.17
C THR A 100 2.41 15.52 10.09
N ARG A 101 1.88 14.30 10.16
CA ARG A 101 0.81 13.85 9.26
C ARG A 101 -0.55 14.00 9.91
N ASN A 102 -1.51 14.55 9.18
CA ASN A 102 -2.91 14.65 9.58
C ASN A 102 -3.82 14.16 8.44
N PHE A 103 -4.22 12.92 8.51
CA PHE A 103 -5.05 12.30 7.47
C PHE A 103 -6.47 12.85 7.44
N LEU A 104 -7.04 13.29 8.56
CA LEU A 104 -8.36 13.91 8.55
C LEU A 104 -8.37 15.21 7.73
N LYS A 105 -7.33 16.04 7.86
CA LYS A 105 -7.17 17.24 7.02
C LYS A 105 -6.95 16.89 5.55
N ALA A 106 -6.22 15.82 5.27
CA ALA A 106 -6.04 15.35 3.90
C ALA A 106 -7.34 14.83 3.28
N MET A 107 -8.17 14.12 4.05
CA MET A 107 -9.50 13.68 3.63
C MET A 107 -10.43 14.89 3.39
N GLN A 108 -10.40 15.90 4.26
CA GLN A 108 -11.16 17.15 4.05
C GLN A 108 -10.71 17.86 2.78
N LYS A 109 -9.40 17.96 2.54
CA LYS A 109 -8.87 18.56 1.30
C LYS A 109 -9.41 17.86 0.06
N ILE A 110 -9.49 16.52 0.05
CA ILE A 110 -10.08 15.77 -1.06
C ILE A 110 -11.55 16.16 -1.27
N GLU A 111 -12.33 16.22 -0.18
CA GLU A 111 -13.74 16.63 -0.26
C GLU A 111 -13.87 18.05 -0.83
N ASP A 112 -13.05 18.98 -0.35
CA ASP A 112 -13.06 20.36 -0.83
C ASP A 112 -12.75 20.46 -2.33
N GLU A 113 -11.75 19.68 -2.83
CA GLU A 113 -11.42 19.63 -4.26
C GLU A 113 -12.56 19.02 -5.09
N LEU A 114 -13.19 17.95 -4.60
CA LEU A 114 -14.34 17.33 -5.28
C LEU A 114 -15.53 18.29 -5.36
N GLN A 115 -15.81 19.04 -4.29
CA GLN A 115 -16.86 20.05 -4.31
C GLN A 115 -16.57 21.18 -5.28
N LYS A 116 -15.34 21.68 -5.35
CA LYS A 116 -14.93 22.75 -6.28
C LYS A 116 -15.19 22.38 -7.75
N ILE A 117 -15.00 21.11 -8.12
CA ILE A 117 -15.24 20.65 -9.50
C ILE A 117 -16.66 20.16 -9.72
N GLY A 118 -17.55 20.26 -8.71
CA GLY A 118 -18.95 19.83 -8.81
C GLY A 118 -19.16 18.33 -8.77
N ALA A 119 -18.20 17.54 -8.30
CA ALA A 119 -18.34 16.08 -8.13
C ALA A 119 -19.09 15.77 -6.83
N LEU A 120 -20.40 15.99 -6.84
CA LEU A 120 -21.27 15.88 -5.67
C LEU A 120 -21.92 14.50 -5.55
N GLU A 121 -22.19 13.87 -6.67
CA GLU A 121 -22.88 12.58 -6.72
C GLU A 121 -21.92 11.41 -6.50
N LYS A 122 -22.39 10.35 -5.85
CA LYS A 122 -21.58 9.15 -5.56
C LYS A 122 -20.93 8.54 -6.82
N SER A 123 -21.63 8.58 -7.94
CA SER A 123 -21.13 8.08 -9.24
C SER A 123 -19.94 8.86 -9.78
N GLN A 124 -19.77 10.12 -9.38
CA GLN A 124 -18.66 11.01 -9.76
C GLN A 124 -17.44 10.89 -8.85
N ARG A 125 -17.56 10.13 -7.76
CA ARG A 125 -16.53 10.01 -6.70
C ARG A 125 -15.84 8.64 -6.72
N LYS A 126 -15.70 8.06 -7.91
CA LYS A 126 -14.98 6.79 -8.08
C LYS A 126 -13.52 6.96 -7.75
N CYS A 127 -13.00 5.99 -7.05
CA CYS A 127 -11.60 5.97 -6.60
C CYS A 127 -11.10 4.55 -6.48
N ARG A 128 -9.80 4.38 -6.40
CA ARG A 128 -9.17 3.09 -6.13
C ARG A 128 -8.00 3.22 -5.18
N PHE A 129 -7.80 2.19 -4.38
CA PHE A 129 -6.51 1.98 -3.74
C PHE A 129 -5.62 1.12 -4.62
N ILE A 130 -4.36 1.53 -4.71
CA ILE A 130 -3.30 0.82 -5.43
C ILE A 130 -2.20 0.44 -4.44
N SER A 131 -1.61 -0.73 -4.63
CA SER A 131 -0.36 -1.17 -4.00
C SER A 131 0.52 -1.82 -5.05
N VAL A 132 1.76 -1.37 -5.11
CA VAL A 132 2.81 -2.00 -5.90
C VAL A 132 3.86 -2.55 -4.94
N ILE A 133 3.95 -3.87 -4.87
CA ILE A 133 5.03 -4.55 -4.17
C ILE A 133 6.20 -4.71 -5.14
N CYS A 134 7.38 -4.26 -4.73
CA CYS A 134 8.64 -4.50 -5.42
C CYS A 134 9.52 -5.40 -4.57
N VAL A 135 10.04 -6.47 -5.18
CA VAL A 135 11.12 -7.27 -4.59
C VAL A 135 12.39 -7.00 -5.40
N ALA A 136 13.41 -6.42 -4.76
CA ALA A 136 14.68 -6.10 -5.39
C ALA A 136 15.82 -6.93 -4.81
N TRP A 137 16.82 -7.22 -5.65
CA TRP A 137 18.05 -7.92 -5.28
C TRP A 137 19.24 -6.94 -5.30
N PRO A 138 20.35 -7.30 -4.64
CA PRO A 138 21.52 -6.43 -4.54
C PRO A 138 22.15 -6.04 -5.89
N ASP A 139 21.96 -6.85 -6.93
CA ASP A 139 22.45 -6.59 -8.28
C ASP A 139 21.55 -5.69 -9.13
N GLY A 140 20.44 -5.18 -8.56
CA GLY A 140 19.50 -4.28 -9.21
C GLY A 140 18.34 -4.96 -9.95
N TYR A 141 18.34 -6.30 -10.03
CA TYR A 141 17.17 -7.01 -10.55
C TYR A 141 15.96 -6.78 -9.64
N ALA A 142 14.77 -6.61 -10.22
CA ALA A 142 13.54 -6.45 -9.46
C ALA A 142 12.34 -7.09 -10.15
N ASP A 143 11.41 -7.59 -9.35
CA ASP A 143 10.08 -8.05 -9.75
C ASP A 143 9.01 -7.18 -9.09
N TYR A 144 7.87 -6.95 -9.79
CA TYR A 144 6.78 -6.09 -9.35
C TYR A 144 5.46 -6.84 -9.34
N PHE A 145 4.63 -6.55 -8.32
CA PHE A 145 3.31 -7.16 -8.13
C PHE A 145 2.30 -6.07 -7.83
N HIS A 146 1.30 -5.94 -8.71
CA HIS A 146 0.30 -4.89 -8.65
C HIS A 146 -1.00 -5.40 -8.05
N GLY A 147 -1.56 -4.66 -7.13
CA GLY A 147 -2.89 -4.90 -6.60
C GLY A 147 -3.69 -3.62 -6.52
N SER A 148 -4.92 -3.66 -6.96
CA SER A 148 -5.85 -2.55 -6.88
C SER A 148 -7.22 -3.01 -6.40
N ILE A 149 -7.97 -2.10 -5.79
CA ILE A 149 -9.37 -2.28 -5.45
C ILE A 149 -10.14 -1.02 -5.77
N GLU A 150 -11.20 -1.20 -6.55
CA GLU A 150 -12.12 -0.11 -6.90
C GLU A 150 -13.09 0.17 -5.75
N GLY A 151 -13.52 1.42 -5.66
CA GLY A 151 -14.43 1.88 -4.64
C GLY A 151 -14.96 3.28 -4.91
N THR A 152 -15.54 3.85 -3.88
CA THR A 152 -16.12 5.19 -3.92
C THR A 152 -15.63 5.99 -2.73
N PHE A 153 -15.16 7.21 -2.98
CA PHE A 153 -14.91 8.19 -1.94
C PHE A 153 -16.23 8.59 -1.29
N ILE A 154 -16.30 8.47 0.03
CA ILE A 154 -17.47 8.88 0.81
C ILE A 154 -17.13 10.00 1.78
N TRP A 155 -18.11 10.82 2.07
CA TRP A 155 -18.03 11.88 3.08
C TRP A 155 -19.33 11.96 3.87
N PRO A 156 -19.30 12.14 5.21
CA PRO A 156 -18.13 12.23 6.09
C PRO A 156 -17.39 10.88 6.26
N PRO A 157 -16.14 10.89 6.80
CA PRO A 157 -15.39 9.68 7.11
C PRO A 157 -16.14 8.76 8.08
N ARG A 158 -16.07 7.43 7.88
CA ARG A 158 -16.70 6.44 8.76
C ARG A 158 -15.69 5.40 9.23
N GLY A 159 -15.77 5.10 10.54
CA GLY A 159 -14.91 4.11 11.18
C GLY A 159 -13.58 4.69 11.65
N ASP A 160 -12.93 3.94 12.52
CA ASP A 160 -11.67 4.30 13.19
C ASP A 160 -10.62 3.18 13.10
N LYS A 161 -10.93 2.13 12.35
CA LYS A 161 -10.02 1.00 12.12
C LYS A 161 -9.10 1.26 10.94
N GLY A 162 -7.89 0.69 10.99
CA GLY A 162 -6.90 0.85 9.94
C GLY A 162 -6.10 2.15 10.06
N PHE A 163 -5.71 2.73 8.94
CA PHE A 163 -4.93 3.96 8.89
C PHE A 163 -5.15 4.73 7.58
N GLY A 164 -4.59 5.94 7.53
CA GLY A 164 -4.57 6.73 6.31
C GLY A 164 -5.96 7.16 5.84
N PHE A 165 -6.32 6.80 4.63
CA PHE A 165 -7.58 7.15 3.98
C PHE A 165 -8.66 6.06 4.10
N ASP A 166 -8.46 5.02 4.90
CA ASP A 166 -9.44 3.94 5.11
C ASP A 166 -10.86 4.43 5.44
N PRO A 167 -11.04 5.49 6.29
CA PRO A 167 -12.38 5.95 6.67
C PRO A 167 -13.22 6.56 5.54
N ILE A 168 -12.61 6.97 4.43
CA ILE A 168 -13.33 7.57 3.28
C ILE A 168 -13.41 6.63 2.07
N PHE A 169 -12.86 5.43 2.17
CA PHE A 169 -12.88 4.47 1.09
C PHE A 169 -13.93 3.39 1.30
N LEU A 170 -14.97 3.41 0.47
CA LEU A 170 -16.03 2.40 0.41
C LEU A 170 -15.76 1.47 -0.77
N PRO A 171 -15.30 0.22 -0.54
CA PRO A 171 -15.04 -0.71 -1.64
C PRO A 171 -16.32 -1.06 -2.39
N ASP A 172 -16.21 -1.24 -3.70
CA ASP A 172 -17.36 -1.62 -4.53
C ASP A 172 -17.92 -2.99 -4.10
N GLY A 173 -19.24 -3.06 -3.94
CA GLY A 173 -19.94 -4.26 -3.48
C GLY A 173 -20.04 -4.40 -1.95
N TYR A 174 -19.56 -3.42 -1.18
CA TYR A 174 -19.63 -3.42 0.28
C TYR A 174 -20.41 -2.22 0.82
N GLU A 175 -20.91 -2.34 2.05
CA GLU A 175 -21.60 -1.26 2.75
C GLU A 175 -20.70 -0.56 3.78
N ASN A 176 -19.65 -1.23 4.23
CA ASN A 176 -18.66 -0.75 5.19
C ASN A 176 -17.44 -0.18 4.49
N THR A 177 -16.93 0.94 5.01
CA THR A 177 -15.63 1.47 4.60
C THR A 177 -14.49 0.58 5.11
N PHE A 178 -13.28 0.80 4.58
CA PHE A 178 -12.09 0.18 5.16
C PHE A 178 -11.85 0.62 6.61
N GLY A 179 -12.28 1.84 6.98
CA GLY A 179 -12.22 2.31 8.36
C GLY A 179 -13.19 1.60 9.32
N GLU A 180 -14.24 0.96 8.79
CA GLU A 180 -15.20 0.17 9.57
C GLU A 180 -14.84 -1.32 9.62
N MET A 181 -13.97 -1.80 8.70
CA MET A 181 -13.57 -3.20 8.61
C MET A 181 -12.40 -3.54 9.53
N SER A 182 -12.41 -4.74 10.09
CA SER A 182 -11.25 -5.27 10.82
C SER A 182 -10.09 -5.60 9.87
N THR A 183 -8.88 -5.75 10.42
CA THR A 183 -7.70 -6.17 9.66
C THR A 183 -7.95 -7.50 8.96
N GLU A 184 -8.60 -8.46 9.64
CA GLU A 184 -8.94 -9.77 9.07
C GLU A 184 -9.91 -9.63 7.88
N GLN A 185 -10.92 -8.77 7.98
CA GLN A 185 -11.87 -8.53 6.88
C GLN A 185 -11.21 -7.91 5.65
N LYS A 186 -10.24 -7.01 5.85
CA LYS A 186 -9.51 -6.33 4.75
C LYS A 186 -8.42 -7.20 4.13
N HIS A 187 -7.60 -7.81 4.98
CA HIS A 187 -6.35 -8.46 4.59
C HIS A 187 -6.34 -9.97 4.81
N GLY A 188 -7.37 -10.52 5.51
CA GLY A 188 -7.51 -11.96 5.70
C GLY A 188 -7.58 -12.67 4.36
N TRP A 189 -6.56 -13.51 4.08
CA TRP A 189 -6.46 -14.25 2.83
C TRP A 189 -5.74 -15.56 3.06
N LYS A 190 -6.22 -16.61 2.38
CA LYS A 190 -5.59 -17.94 2.36
C LYS A 190 -5.23 -18.27 0.91
N LEU A 191 -4.19 -19.08 0.73
CA LEU A 191 -3.64 -19.42 -0.58
C LEU A 191 -4.70 -19.90 -1.60
N ASN A 192 -5.79 -20.52 -1.12
CA ASN A 192 -6.89 -21.03 -1.95
C ASN A 192 -8.07 -20.06 -2.11
N ASP A 193 -8.00 -18.86 -1.54
CA ASP A 193 -9.05 -17.87 -1.68
C ASP A 193 -9.05 -17.27 -3.10
N LYS A 194 -10.24 -17.09 -3.69
CA LYS A 194 -10.37 -16.62 -5.08
C LYS A 194 -9.74 -15.25 -5.27
N THR A 195 -10.13 -14.27 -4.46
CA THR A 195 -9.59 -12.90 -4.58
C THR A 195 -9.60 -12.24 -3.20
N PRO A 196 -8.45 -11.83 -2.68
CA PRO A 196 -8.39 -11.05 -1.46
C PRO A 196 -9.03 -9.67 -1.63
N LEU A 197 -9.51 -9.06 -0.54
CA LEU A 197 -10.25 -7.82 -0.63
C LEU A 197 -9.31 -6.63 -0.90
N SER A 198 -8.30 -6.39 -0.05
CA SER A 198 -7.52 -5.18 -0.15
C SER A 198 -6.53 -5.18 -1.32
N HIS A 199 -6.17 -3.98 -1.77
CA HIS A 199 -5.12 -3.75 -2.77
C HIS A 199 -3.80 -4.44 -2.41
N ARG A 200 -3.37 -4.32 -1.15
CA ARG A 200 -2.11 -4.93 -0.68
C ARG A 200 -2.18 -6.45 -0.66
N SER A 201 -3.28 -7.04 -0.20
CA SER A 201 -3.42 -8.50 -0.23
C SER A 201 -3.53 -9.05 -1.65
N ARG A 202 -4.08 -8.29 -2.60
CA ARG A 202 -4.08 -8.66 -4.04
C ARG A 202 -2.66 -8.66 -4.63
N ALA A 203 -1.88 -7.59 -4.38
CA ALA A 203 -0.47 -7.54 -4.79
C ALA A 203 0.34 -8.67 -4.12
N PHE A 204 0.09 -8.91 -2.84
CA PHE A 204 0.77 -9.96 -2.09
C PHE A 204 0.40 -11.36 -2.57
N LYS A 205 -0.83 -11.61 -2.98
CA LYS A 205 -1.24 -12.88 -3.59
C LYS A 205 -0.39 -13.17 -4.84
N LEU A 206 -0.25 -12.19 -5.73
CA LEU A 206 0.60 -12.33 -6.92
C LEU A 206 2.06 -12.59 -6.57
N PHE A 207 2.59 -11.91 -5.55
CA PHE A 207 3.93 -12.17 -5.04
C PHE A 207 4.09 -13.63 -4.60
N VAL A 208 3.15 -14.16 -3.79
CA VAL A 208 3.21 -15.53 -3.28
C VAL A 208 3.06 -16.55 -4.40
N GLU A 209 2.10 -16.38 -5.31
CA GLU A 209 1.88 -17.27 -6.44
C GLU A 209 3.14 -17.40 -7.32
N ASN A 210 3.93 -16.35 -7.41
CA ASN A 210 5.15 -16.35 -8.22
C ASN A 210 6.39 -16.91 -7.50
N PHE A 211 6.45 -16.78 -6.18
CA PHE A 211 7.61 -17.24 -5.41
C PHE A 211 7.40 -18.60 -4.73
N TRP A 212 6.14 -19.00 -4.51
CA TRP A 212 5.78 -20.22 -3.78
C TRP A 212 4.90 -21.19 -4.55
N ALA A 213 4.47 -20.89 -5.77
CA ALA A 213 3.81 -21.88 -6.60
C ALA A 213 4.77 -23.08 -6.81
N PRO A 214 4.30 -24.33 -6.58
CA PRO A 214 5.10 -25.53 -6.71
C PRO A 214 5.60 -25.76 -8.14
#